data_4eab495e7485ca2f9a60e16121037c5d
#
_entry.id   4eab495e7485ca2f9a60e16121037c5d
#
_cell.length_a   1.000
_cell.length_b   1.000
_cell.length_c   1.000
_cell.angle_alpha   90.00
_cell.angle_beta   90.00
_cell.angle_gamma   90.00
#
_symmetry.space_group_name_H-M   'P 1'
#
loop_
_entity.id
_entity.type
_entity.pdbx_description
1 polymer ?
#
loop_
_entity_poly.entity_id
_entity_poly.type
_entity_poly.pdbx_seq_one_letter_code
_entity_poly.pdbx_strand_id
1 'polypeptide(L)'
;MECTVRWMGNDAGMSFVAESGSGHAVVMDGAPDAGGRNLGLRPMEMVLAGTGGCSAFDVVLILKKRRQAVSGCEVSLTAERAQTDPKVFTTIHFHYKVKGRQLKPEAVARAIELSKEKYCSASIMIGKTAEITYDFEIIEET
;
A
#
# COMPACT_ATOMS: atom_id res chain seq x y z
N MET A 1 -18.68 -3.38 5.07
CA MET A 1 -17.59 -2.36 5.02
C MET A 1 -18.14 -1.14 4.29
N GLU A 2 -17.92 0.06 4.83
CA GLU A 2 -18.45 1.31 4.26
C GLU A 2 -17.49 2.47 4.49
N CYS A 3 -17.57 3.47 3.65
CA CYS A 3 -16.89 4.74 3.83
C CYS A 3 -17.72 5.87 3.20
N THR A 4 -17.49 7.08 3.66
CA THR A 4 -18.09 8.29 3.08
C THR A 4 -16.98 9.25 2.69
N VAL A 5 -17.06 9.80 1.48
CA VAL A 5 -16.09 10.78 0.98
C VAL A 5 -16.83 12.07 0.66
N ARG A 6 -16.34 13.18 1.22
CA ARG A 6 -16.96 14.51 1.04
C ARG A 6 -15.95 15.49 0.45
N TRP A 7 -16.35 16.18 -0.60
CA TRP A 7 -15.62 17.35 -1.06
C TRP A 7 -15.84 18.52 -0.08
N MET A 8 -14.78 19.22 0.25
CA MET A 8 -14.80 20.27 1.26
C MET A 8 -15.27 21.64 0.73
N GLY A 9 -15.66 21.71 -0.55
CA GLY A 9 -16.22 22.91 -1.17
C GLY A 9 -15.17 23.80 -1.86
N ASN A 10 -15.65 24.86 -2.51
CA ASN A 10 -14.83 25.72 -3.38
C ASN A 10 -13.66 26.39 -2.65
N ASP A 11 -13.85 26.79 -1.39
CA ASP A 11 -12.81 27.46 -0.60
C ASP A 11 -11.67 26.51 -0.19
N ALA A 12 -11.89 25.19 -0.28
CA ALA A 12 -10.91 24.17 0.01
C ALA A 12 -10.25 23.55 -1.24
N GLY A 13 -10.47 24.14 -2.42
CA GLY A 13 -9.93 23.65 -3.69
C GLY A 13 -10.43 22.22 -4.00
N MET A 14 -9.51 21.29 -4.16
CA MET A 14 -9.80 19.87 -4.44
C MET A 14 -9.55 18.97 -3.24
N SER A 15 -9.78 19.48 -2.02
CA SER A 15 -9.66 18.69 -0.79
C SER A 15 -10.92 17.89 -0.50
N PHE A 16 -10.72 16.64 -0.10
CA PHE A 16 -11.76 15.70 0.30
C PHE A 16 -11.43 15.10 1.66
N VAL A 17 -12.46 14.82 2.44
CA VAL A 17 -12.33 14.03 3.68
C VAL A 17 -13.03 12.69 3.47
N ALA A 18 -12.31 11.62 3.70
CA ALA A 18 -12.84 10.27 3.72
C ALA A 18 -12.96 9.76 5.15
N GLU A 19 -14.12 9.25 5.51
CA GLU A 19 -14.41 8.65 6.81
C GLU A 19 -14.75 7.17 6.62
N SER A 20 -14.09 6.30 7.36
CA SER A 20 -14.38 4.87 7.35
C SER A 20 -15.46 4.49 8.37
N GLY A 21 -16.17 3.40 8.12
CA GLY A 21 -17.11 2.83 9.08
C GLY A 21 -16.47 2.39 10.41
N SER A 22 -15.15 2.29 10.48
CA SER A 22 -14.39 2.01 11.71
C SER A 22 -14.09 3.27 12.56
N GLY A 23 -14.56 4.46 12.14
CA GLY A 23 -14.42 5.69 12.90
C GLY A 23 -13.12 6.45 12.69
N HIS A 24 -12.46 6.27 11.54
CA HIS A 24 -11.22 6.98 11.19
C HIS A 24 -11.44 7.85 9.96
N ALA A 25 -10.70 8.94 9.89
CA ALA A 25 -10.77 9.89 8.76
C ALA A 25 -9.38 10.18 8.18
N VAL A 26 -9.36 10.51 6.90
CA VAL A 26 -8.15 10.93 6.18
C VAL A 26 -8.50 12.03 5.18
N VAL A 27 -7.55 12.95 4.98
CA VAL A 27 -7.66 14.00 3.96
C VAL A 27 -6.98 13.51 2.68
N MET A 28 -7.68 13.69 1.55
CA MET A 28 -7.12 13.56 0.21
C MET A 28 -7.17 14.91 -0.49
N ASP A 29 -6.24 15.17 -1.39
CA ASP A 29 -6.19 16.40 -2.16
C ASP A 29 -5.65 16.13 -3.57
N GLY A 30 -5.86 17.08 -4.46
CA GLY A 30 -5.32 17.06 -5.81
C GLY A 30 -3.93 17.67 -5.91
N ALA A 31 -3.29 17.45 -7.05
CA ALA A 31 -2.09 18.19 -7.43
C ALA A 31 -2.43 19.67 -7.71
N PRO A 32 -1.46 20.60 -7.55
CA PRO A 32 -1.70 22.03 -7.80
C PRO A 32 -2.22 22.35 -9.21
N ASP A 33 -1.74 21.65 -10.23
CA ASP A 33 -2.17 21.77 -11.63
C ASP A 33 -3.62 21.30 -11.86
N ALA A 34 -4.16 20.49 -10.95
CA ALA A 34 -5.56 20.05 -10.95
C ALA A 34 -6.43 20.84 -9.96
N GLY A 35 -5.98 22.01 -9.51
CA GLY A 35 -6.70 22.85 -8.54
C GLY A 35 -6.55 22.44 -7.08
N GLY A 36 -5.67 21.49 -6.79
CA GLY A 36 -5.36 21.04 -5.44
C GLY A 36 -4.36 21.95 -4.71
N ARG A 37 -4.25 21.76 -3.40
CA ARG A 37 -3.31 22.47 -2.52
C ARG A 37 -2.20 21.56 -1.98
N ASN A 38 -2.18 20.30 -2.39
CA ASN A 38 -1.22 19.31 -1.91
C ASN A 38 -1.24 19.14 -0.38
N LEU A 39 -2.43 19.15 0.23
CA LEU A 39 -2.62 19.04 1.69
C LEU A 39 -2.89 17.60 2.15
N GLY A 40 -2.96 16.66 1.25
CA GLY A 40 -3.18 15.24 1.53
C GLY A 40 -2.72 14.36 0.38
N LEU A 41 -2.79 13.05 0.59
CA LEU A 41 -2.51 12.09 -0.47
C LEU A 41 -3.51 12.25 -1.62
N ARG A 42 -3.04 12.07 -2.84
CA ARG A 42 -3.93 11.95 -4.00
C ARG A 42 -4.71 10.64 -3.90
N PRO A 43 -5.93 10.57 -4.46
CA PRO A 43 -6.73 9.33 -4.42
C PRO A 43 -5.98 8.08 -4.89
N MET A 44 -5.23 8.15 -5.98
CA MET A 44 -4.46 7.01 -6.48
C MET A 44 -3.22 6.69 -5.62
N GLU A 45 -2.64 7.69 -4.96
CA GLU A 45 -1.61 7.45 -3.93
C GLU A 45 -2.19 6.72 -2.72
N MET A 46 -3.43 7.03 -2.33
CA MET A 46 -4.14 6.34 -1.25
C MET A 46 -4.39 4.87 -1.61
N VAL A 47 -4.78 4.59 -2.85
CA VAL A 47 -4.95 3.22 -3.35
C VAL A 47 -3.63 2.46 -3.27
N LEU A 48 -2.52 3.09 -3.69
CA LEU A 48 -1.19 2.49 -3.64
C LEU A 48 -0.72 2.26 -2.20
N ALA A 49 -0.90 3.25 -1.32
CA ALA A 49 -0.56 3.14 0.10
C ALA A 49 -1.37 2.03 0.80
N GLY A 50 -2.67 1.95 0.53
CA GLY A 50 -3.53 0.88 1.04
C GLY A 50 -3.08 -0.51 0.56
N THR A 51 -2.63 -0.61 -0.67
CA THR A 51 -2.10 -1.86 -1.24
C THR A 51 -0.82 -2.29 -0.52
N GLY A 52 0.10 -1.37 -0.30
CA GLY A 52 1.32 -1.62 0.47
C GLY A 52 1.02 -2.04 1.91
N GLY A 53 0.12 -1.32 2.57
CA GLY A 53 -0.31 -1.62 3.94
C GLY A 53 -0.97 -2.99 4.06
N CYS A 54 -1.84 -3.35 3.11
CA CYS A 54 -2.48 -4.66 3.05
C CYS A 54 -1.44 -5.79 2.96
N SER A 55 -0.47 -5.66 2.08
CA SER A 55 0.58 -6.66 1.92
C SER A 55 1.53 -6.72 3.12
N ALA A 56 1.96 -5.57 3.65
CA ALA A 56 2.83 -5.52 4.83
C ALA A 56 2.18 -6.18 6.06
N PHE A 57 0.88 -5.95 6.25
CA PHE A 57 0.11 -6.57 7.31
C PHE A 57 0.17 -8.11 7.23
N ASP A 58 -0.04 -8.67 6.05
CA ASP A 58 0.02 -10.12 5.83
C ASP A 58 1.42 -10.66 6.11
N VAL A 59 2.47 -10.01 5.58
CA VAL A 59 3.86 -10.44 5.75
C VAL A 59 4.22 -10.50 7.24
N VAL A 60 3.92 -9.45 7.99
CA VAL A 60 4.18 -9.39 9.44
C VAL A 60 3.39 -10.47 10.17
N LEU A 61 2.11 -10.64 9.85
CA LEU A 61 1.25 -11.63 10.49
C LEU A 61 1.74 -13.06 10.23
N ILE A 62 2.13 -13.38 8.99
CA ILE A 62 2.64 -14.70 8.61
C ILE A 62 3.97 -14.98 9.32
N LEU A 63 4.89 -14.01 9.36
CA LEU A 63 6.17 -14.16 10.05
C LEU A 63 5.98 -14.40 11.55
N LYS A 64 5.08 -13.65 12.21
CA LYS A 64 4.73 -13.87 13.61
C LYS A 64 4.14 -15.27 13.85
N LYS A 65 3.20 -15.72 13.01
CA LYS A 65 2.63 -17.07 13.10
C LYS A 65 3.67 -18.16 12.90
N ARG A 66 4.71 -17.90 12.11
CA ARG A 66 5.86 -18.81 11.91
C ARG A 66 6.95 -18.65 12.98
N ARG A 67 6.67 -17.91 14.04
CA ARG A 67 7.60 -17.68 15.18
C ARG A 67 8.93 -17.05 14.72
N GLN A 68 8.91 -16.26 13.67
CA GLN A 68 10.07 -15.45 13.30
C GLN A 68 10.13 -14.20 14.19
N ALA A 69 11.33 -13.84 14.63
CA ALA A 69 11.53 -12.68 15.51
C ALA A 69 11.55 -11.36 14.71
N VAL A 70 10.45 -11.08 13.97
CA VAL A 70 10.28 -9.86 13.20
C VAL A 70 10.01 -8.67 14.11
N SER A 71 10.70 -7.56 13.89
CA SER A 71 10.57 -6.31 14.66
C SER A 71 10.19 -5.10 13.79
N GLY A 72 10.31 -5.21 12.46
CA GLY A 72 9.94 -4.13 11.55
C GLY A 72 9.66 -4.65 10.15
N CYS A 73 8.82 -3.90 9.44
CA CYS A 73 8.53 -4.14 8.03
C CYS A 73 8.23 -2.80 7.37
N GLU A 74 9.02 -2.43 6.39
CA GLU A 74 8.79 -1.29 5.51
C GLU A 74 8.56 -1.82 4.10
N VAL A 75 7.59 -1.25 3.41
CA VAL A 75 7.33 -1.60 2.00
C VAL A 75 7.32 -0.32 1.18
N SER A 76 8.26 -0.21 0.26
CA SER A 76 8.29 0.86 -0.73
C SER A 76 7.66 0.35 -2.02
N LEU A 77 6.73 1.13 -2.57
CA LEU A 77 6.05 0.80 -3.82
C LEU A 77 6.42 1.82 -4.88
N THR A 78 6.82 1.33 -6.05
CA THR A 78 7.03 2.15 -7.26
C THR A 78 6.04 1.68 -8.30
N ALA A 79 5.25 2.59 -8.85
CA ALA A 79 4.17 2.26 -9.77
C ALA A 79 4.21 3.13 -11.03
N GLU A 80 3.80 2.55 -12.15
CA GLU A 80 3.50 3.26 -13.38
C GLU A 80 2.01 3.17 -13.69
N ARG A 81 1.50 4.19 -14.37
CA ARG A 81 0.10 4.29 -14.79
C ARG A 81 -0.02 4.37 -16.30
N ALA A 82 -1.16 3.95 -16.83
CA ALA A 82 -1.48 4.11 -18.24
C ALA A 82 -1.38 5.59 -18.67
N GLN A 83 -0.91 5.83 -19.90
CA GLN A 83 -0.74 7.18 -20.45
C GLN A 83 -2.08 7.81 -20.84
N THR A 84 -3.09 6.99 -21.13
CA THR A 84 -4.44 7.41 -21.51
C THR A 84 -5.47 6.98 -20.46
N ASP A 85 -6.63 7.62 -20.46
CA ASP A 85 -7.73 7.26 -19.55
C ASP A 85 -8.37 5.90 -19.95
N PRO A 86 -8.72 5.11 -18.95
CA PRO A 86 -8.47 5.29 -17.51
C PRO A 86 -7.00 5.03 -17.17
N LYS A 87 -6.40 5.95 -16.40
CA LYS A 87 -5.00 5.86 -15.97
C LYS A 87 -4.82 4.86 -14.85
N VAL A 88 -5.10 3.60 -15.12
CA VAL A 88 -4.90 2.49 -14.19
C VAL A 88 -3.42 2.24 -13.92
N PHE A 89 -3.09 1.59 -12.81
CA PHE A 89 -1.75 1.09 -12.61
C PHE A 89 -1.44 -0.01 -13.64
N THR A 90 -0.29 0.09 -14.29
CA THR A 90 0.20 -0.89 -15.28
C THR A 90 1.31 -1.76 -14.72
N THR A 91 2.17 -1.19 -13.87
CA THR A 91 3.21 -1.92 -13.13
C THR A 91 3.28 -1.42 -11.70
N ILE A 92 3.54 -2.32 -10.76
CA ILE A 92 3.85 -1.97 -9.37
C ILE A 92 4.97 -2.88 -8.90
N HIS A 93 6.06 -2.27 -8.43
CA HIS A 93 7.15 -2.99 -7.78
C HIS A 93 7.10 -2.76 -6.27
N PHE A 94 7.14 -3.84 -5.49
CA PHE A 94 7.20 -3.82 -4.03
C PHE A 94 8.61 -4.16 -3.59
N HIS A 95 9.23 -3.27 -2.84
CA HIS A 95 10.50 -3.52 -2.17
C HIS A 95 10.27 -3.60 -0.66
N TYR A 96 10.52 -4.78 -0.07
CA TYR A 96 10.33 -5.01 1.36
C TYR A 96 11.66 -4.92 2.10
N LYS A 97 11.66 -4.17 3.21
CA LYS A 97 12.72 -4.19 4.22
C LYS A 97 12.16 -4.84 5.47
N VAL A 98 12.59 -6.05 5.75
CA VAL A 98 12.10 -6.82 6.90
C VAL A 98 13.19 -6.87 7.95
N LYS A 99 12.91 -6.26 9.11
CA LYS A 99 13.85 -6.18 10.23
C LYS A 99 13.51 -7.23 11.29
N GLY A 100 14.52 -7.84 11.87
CA GLY A 100 14.35 -8.80 12.97
C GLY A 100 15.65 -9.50 13.33
N ARG A 101 15.54 -10.49 14.21
CA ARG A 101 16.67 -11.29 14.67
C ARG A 101 16.66 -12.67 14.04
N GLN A 102 17.75 -13.04 13.38
CA GLN A 102 17.92 -14.35 12.77
C GLN A 102 16.73 -14.76 11.90
N LEU A 103 16.18 -13.82 11.15
CA LEU A 103 15.08 -14.10 10.23
C LEU A 103 15.57 -15.06 9.15
N LYS A 104 14.79 -16.07 8.88
CA LYS A 104 15.08 -17.04 7.82
C LYS A 104 14.68 -16.46 6.46
N PRO A 105 15.60 -16.28 5.51
CA PRO A 105 15.27 -15.72 4.19
C PRO A 105 14.12 -16.46 3.48
N GLU A 106 14.10 -17.79 3.58
CA GLU A 106 13.03 -18.60 3.02
C GLU A 106 11.66 -18.36 3.67
N ALA A 107 11.63 -18.01 4.96
CA ALA A 107 10.40 -17.67 5.65
C ALA A 107 9.87 -16.30 5.20
N VAL A 108 10.77 -15.33 5.00
CA VAL A 108 10.43 -14.00 4.49
C VAL A 108 9.93 -14.11 3.05
N ALA A 109 10.66 -14.79 2.18
CA ALA A 109 10.26 -15.01 0.78
C ALA A 109 8.86 -15.66 0.70
N ARG A 110 8.63 -16.69 1.51
CA ARG A 110 7.33 -17.38 1.52
C ARG A 110 6.20 -16.53 2.07
N ALA A 111 6.46 -15.67 3.05
CA ALA A 111 5.46 -14.74 3.58
C ALA A 111 5.02 -13.72 2.51
N ILE A 112 5.97 -13.17 1.75
CA ILE A 112 5.71 -12.23 0.66
C ILE A 112 4.93 -12.93 -0.47
N GLU A 113 5.35 -14.11 -0.88
CA GLU A 113 4.67 -14.90 -1.90
C GLU A 113 3.21 -15.20 -1.51
N LEU A 114 2.96 -15.63 -0.28
CA LEU A 114 1.62 -15.90 0.22
C LEU A 114 0.74 -14.65 0.28
N SER A 115 1.31 -13.52 0.66
CA SER A 115 0.59 -12.25 0.61
C SER A 115 0.16 -11.94 -0.83
N LYS A 116 1.10 -11.97 -1.76
CA LYS A 116 0.85 -11.65 -3.17
C LYS A 116 -0.16 -12.59 -3.84
N GLU A 117 -0.06 -13.90 -3.59
CA GLU A 117 -0.83 -14.90 -4.33
C GLU A 117 -2.17 -15.25 -3.68
N LYS A 118 -2.29 -15.09 -2.36
CA LYS A 118 -3.44 -15.63 -1.63
C LYS A 118 -4.15 -14.64 -0.70
N TYR A 119 -3.43 -13.80 0.03
CA TYR A 119 -4.02 -13.09 1.15
C TYR A 119 -4.25 -11.60 0.92
N CYS A 120 -3.37 -10.90 0.22
CA CYS A 120 -3.52 -9.47 0.00
C CYS A 120 -4.62 -9.18 -1.02
N SER A 121 -5.81 -8.87 -0.52
CA SER A 121 -6.97 -8.54 -1.36
C SER A 121 -6.67 -7.39 -2.32
N ALA A 122 -5.97 -6.35 -1.84
CA ALA A 122 -5.64 -5.18 -2.64
C ALA A 122 -4.72 -5.53 -3.81
N SER A 123 -3.61 -6.24 -3.58
CA SER A 123 -2.68 -6.60 -4.66
C SER A 123 -3.29 -7.58 -5.65
N ILE A 124 -4.15 -8.50 -5.19
CA ILE A 124 -4.86 -9.43 -6.08
C ILE A 124 -5.85 -8.67 -6.98
N MET A 125 -6.60 -7.69 -6.44
CA MET A 125 -7.49 -6.86 -7.26
C MET A 125 -6.72 -6.02 -8.28
N ILE A 126 -5.69 -5.30 -7.84
CA ILE A 126 -4.88 -4.43 -8.70
C ILE A 126 -4.09 -5.25 -9.72
N GLY A 127 -3.67 -6.45 -9.38
CA GLY A 127 -3.00 -7.39 -10.27
C GLY A 127 -3.83 -7.83 -11.49
N LYS A 128 -5.11 -7.46 -11.55
CA LYS A 128 -5.94 -7.67 -12.75
C LYS A 128 -5.60 -6.68 -13.87
N THR A 129 -5.02 -5.52 -13.54
CA THR A 129 -4.60 -4.50 -14.51
C THR A 129 -3.10 -4.22 -14.49
N ALA A 130 -2.42 -4.50 -13.38
CA ALA A 130 -1.01 -4.20 -13.18
C ALA A 130 -0.17 -5.47 -13.08
N GLU A 131 1.00 -5.45 -13.70
CA GLU A 131 2.06 -6.41 -13.41
C GLU A 131 2.69 -6.08 -12.06
N ILE A 132 2.68 -7.04 -11.14
CA ILE A 132 3.24 -6.89 -9.79
C ILE A 132 4.51 -7.69 -9.66
N THR A 133 5.61 -7.00 -9.34
CA THR A 133 6.91 -7.58 -9.03
C THR A 133 7.30 -7.25 -7.60
N TYR A 134 8.22 -8.01 -7.03
CA TYR A 134 8.73 -7.75 -5.69
C TYR A 134 10.15 -8.24 -5.49
N ASP A 135 10.83 -7.61 -4.57
CA ASP A 135 12.08 -8.06 -3.97
C ASP A 135 12.09 -7.72 -2.48
N PHE A 136 13.08 -8.19 -1.75
CA PHE A 136 13.22 -7.88 -0.34
C PHE A 136 14.67 -7.90 0.12
N GLU A 137 14.91 -7.21 1.23
CA GLU A 137 16.12 -7.31 2.02
C GLU A 137 15.78 -7.56 3.49
N ILE A 138 16.67 -8.26 4.17
CA ILE A 138 16.56 -8.51 5.61
C ILE A 138 17.57 -7.62 6.33
N ILE A 139 17.08 -6.88 7.33
CA ILE A 139 17.90 -6.05 8.20
C ILE A 139 18.04 -6.78 9.53
N GLU A 140 19.25 -7.29 9.79
CA GLU A 140 19.53 -7.96 11.07
C GLU A 140 19.52 -6.97 12.21
N GLU A 141 18.80 -7.32 13.28
CA GLU A 141 18.74 -6.55 14.51
C GLU A 141 19.70 -7.15 15.52
N THR A 142 20.67 -6.37 15.91
CA THR A 142 21.67 -6.75 16.94
C THR A 142 21.13 -6.70 18.36
#